data_a4f1b55b63071d2b08314afffc8848fb
#
_entry.id   a4f1b55b63071d2b08314afffc8848fb
#
_cell.length_a   1.000
_cell.length_b   1.000
_cell.length_c   1.000
_cell.angle_alpha   90.00
_cell.angle_beta   90.00
_cell.angle_gamma   90.00
#
_symmetry.space_group_name_H-M   'P 1'
#
loop_
_entity.id
_entity.type
_entity.pdbx_description
1 polymer ?
#
loop_
_entity_poly.entity_id
_entity_poly.type
_entity_poly.pdbx_seq_one_letter_code
_entity_poly.pdbx_strand_id
1 'polypeptide(L)'
;CRNMNWTGALYEPIIAGNNTQTLRIYGSLTFIASMTNSFQGKVYFESIEQGNMITCAGKSFNNDVVFQGSGGWSLGDDFTCTRGLIFQSGSFQTMGKNISCSNFISTSGLNRYLDIENSTINLVYLYNNVYYCPWEVNGDNLTLKSQKSNLIYANHNYETFRHYNEAKEYNNIFYNGSPYSGSINGGGCSFNIIQVGVDTVGSLSYNP
;
A
#
# COMPACT_ATOMS: atom_id res chain seq x y z
N CYS A 1 -15.46 -3.99 14.59
CA CYS A 1 -16.79 -3.54 14.11
C CYS A 1 -17.04 -4.02 12.68
N ARG A 2 -18.31 -4.16 12.27
CA ARG A 2 -18.62 -4.51 10.87
C ARG A 2 -18.34 -3.31 9.97
N ASN A 3 -19.09 -2.23 10.11
CA ASN A 3 -18.84 -0.98 9.44
C ASN A 3 -18.51 0.12 10.45
N MET A 4 -17.66 1.05 10.05
CA MET A 4 -17.34 2.24 10.81
C MET A 4 -17.67 3.44 9.92
N ASN A 5 -18.73 4.18 10.27
CA ASN A 5 -19.20 5.30 9.50
C ASN A 5 -19.40 6.53 10.40
N TRP A 6 -18.67 7.60 10.09
CA TRP A 6 -18.70 8.87 10.82
C TRP A 6 -19.52 9.94 10.10
N THR A 7 -20.18 9.60 8.98
CA THR A 7 -21.02 10.55 8.23
C THR A 7 -22.11 11.13 9.14
N GLY A 8 -22.24 12.45 9.15
CA GLY A 8 -23.21 13.16 9.95
C GLY A 8 -22.84 13.36 11.41
N ALA A 9 -21.63 12.94 11.85
CA ALA A 9 -21.16 13.28 13.19
C ALA A 9 -21.05 14.80 13.32
N LEU A 10 -21.72 15.32 14.35
CA LEU A 10 -21.63 16.73 14.76
C LEU A 10 -20.39 16.88 15.65
N TYR A 11 -19.70 17.97 15.55
CA TYR A 11 -18.43 18.22 16.26
C TYR A 11 -17.23 17.46 15.62
N GLU A 12 -16.08 17.61 16.20
CA GLU A 12 -14.81 17.01 15.74
C GLU A 12 -14.58 15.65 16.44
N PRO A 13 -15.13 14.54 15.94
CA PRO A 13 -14.95 13.26 16.60
C PRO A 13 -13.48 12.83 16.56
N ILE A 14 -13.05 12.14 17.60
CA ILE A 14 -11.68 11.65 17.73
C ILE A 14 -11.70 10.13 17.79
N ILE A 15 -10.89 9.48 16.95
CA ILE A 15 -10.50 8.09 17.13
C ILE A 15 -9.08 8.05 17.67
N ALA A 16 -8.88 7.48 18.84
CA ALA A 16 -7.60 7.43 19.53
C ALA A 16 -7.30 6.02 20.04
N GLY A 17 -6.03 5.73 20.23
CA GLY A 17 -5.54 4.47 20.78
C GLY A 17 -4.03 4.40 20.67
N ASN A 18 -3.41 3.56 21.53
CA ASN A 18 -1.95 3.39 21.53
C ASN A 18 -1.49 2.28 20.56
N ASN A 19 -0.20 2.09 20.42
CA ASN A 19 0.41 1.16 19.47
C ASN A 19 0.25 -0.34 19.85
N THR A 20 -0.23 -0.64 21.05
CA THR A 20 -0.52 -2.03 21.49
C THR A 20 -1.94 -2.46 21.14
N GLN A 21 -2.79 -1.52 20.74
CA GLN A 21 -4.17 -1.79 20.38
C GLN A 21 -4.32 -2.15 18.90
N THR A 22 -5.41 -2.82 18.60
CA THR A 22 -5.77 -3.16 17.21
C THR A 22 -7.19 -2.73 16.92
N LEU A 23 -7.40 -2.22 15.71
CA LEU A 23 -8.74 -1.94 15.17
C LEU A 23 -9.04 -2.98 14.10
N ARG A 24 -10.14 -3.73 14.25
CA ARG A 24 -10.60 -4.72 13.26
C ARG A 24 -11.90 -4.27 12.64
N ILE A 25 -11.93 -4.18 11.31
CA ILE A 25 -13.05 -3.71 10.51
C ILE A 25 -13.44 -4.83 9.55
N TYR A 26 -14.69 -5.28 9.67
CA TYR A 26 -15.23 -6.39 8.88
C TYR A 26 -16.12 -5.91 7.72
N GLY A 27 -16.03 -4.65 7.35
CA GLY A 27 -16.83 -4.03 6.30
C GLY A 27 -16.24 -2.70 5.86
N SER A 28 -17.08 -1.73 5.55
CA SER A 28 -16.66 -0.42 5.06
C SER A 28 -16.19 0.51 6.18
N LEU A 29 -15.30 1.44 5.83
CA LEU A 29 -14.82 2.54 6.66
C LEU A 29 -15.13 3.87 5.99
N THR A 30 -15.76 4.79 6.72
CA THR A 30 -15.98 6.16 6.26
C THR A 30 -15.57 7.14 7.35
N PHE A 31 -14.45 7.80 7.14
CA PHE A 31 -14.02 8.95 7.93
C PHE A 31 -14.64 10.25 7.37
N ILE A 32 -14.54 11.34 8.13
CA ILE A 32 -14.97 12.69 7.73
C ILE A 32 -13.82 13.68 7.93
N ALA A 33 -13.83 14.77 7.17
CA ALA A 33 -12.73 15.73 7.18
C ALA A 33 -12.56 16.44 8.54
N SER A 34 -13.65 16.65 9.29
CA SER A 34 -13.60 17.31 10.60
C SER A 34 -13.09 16.43 11.74
N MET A 35 -13.00 15.08 11.55
CA MET A 35 -12.52 14.20 12.61
C MET A 35 -10.99 14.26 12.80
N THR A 36 -10.54 13.84 13.98
CA THR A 36 -9.13 13.59 14.27
C THR A 36 -8.87 12.09 14.37
N ASN A 37 -7.88 11.60 13.62
CA ASN A 37 -7.36 10.23 13.77
C ASN A 37 -6.01 10.26 14.47
N SER A 38 -5.98 9.94 15.75
CA SER A 38 -4.78 9.76 16.58
C SER A 38 -4.54 8.32 17.01
N PHE A 39 -5.24 7.37 16.40
CA PHE A 39 -5.06 5.94 16.68
C PHE A 39 -3.68 5.48 16.21
N GLN A 40 -2.87 4.91 17.12
CA GLN A 40 -1.51 4.48 16.87
C GLN A 40 -1.38 2.96 16.65
N GLY A 41 -2.46 2.22 16.78
CA GLY A 41 -2.46 0.77 16.65
C GLY A 41 -2.57 0.29 15.21
N LYS A 42 -2.39 -1.01 15.01
CA LYS A 42 -2.59 -1.65 13.70
C LYS A 42 -4.07 -1.70 13.33
N VAL A 43 -4.35 -1.53 12.05
CA VAL A 43 -5.71 -1.64 11.50
C VAL A 43 -5.81 -2.86 10.61
N TYR A 44 -6.83 -3.68 10.84
CA TYR A 44 -7.11 -4.87 10.05
C TYR A 44 -8.45 -4.73 9.33
N PHE A 45 -8.44 -4.94 8.05
CA PHE A 45 -9.63 -5.11 7.22
C PHE A 45 -9.83 -6.60 6.96
N GLU A 46 -10.90 -7.19 7.51
CA GLU A 46 -11.09 -8.65 7.62
C GLU A 46 -12.44 -9.14 7.07
N SER A 47 -13.05 -8.43 6.15
CA SER A 47 -14.34 -8.86 5.58
C SER A 47 -14.23 -10.15 4.77
N ILE A 48 -15.30 -10.90 4.75
CA ILE A 48 -15.54 -11.97 3.78
C ILE A 48 -16.46 -11.50 2.63
N GLU A 49 -17.05 -10.30 2.77
CA GLU A 49 -17.98 -9.71 1.82
C GLU A 49 -17.24 -8.85 0.80
N GLN A 50 -17.74 -8.85 -0.43
CA GLN A 50 -17.26 -7.96 -1.49
C GLN A 50 -17.92 -6.58 -1.40
N GLY A 51 -17.35 -5.58 -2.10
CA GLY A 51 -17.96 -4.26 -2.27
C GLY A 51 -17.82 -3.34 -1.06
N ASN A 52 -16.90 -3.62 -0.13
CA ASN A 52 -16.60 -2.68 0.95
C ASN A 52 -15.82 -1.48 0.39
N MET A 53 -16.07 -0.30 0.96
CA MET A 53 -15.41 0.93 0.57
C MET A 53 -14.65 1.55 1.75
N ILE A 54 -13.48 2.11 1.47
CA ILE A 54 -12.67 2.85 2.43
C ILE A 54 -12.59 4.31 1.97
N THR A 55 -13.12 5.21 2.79
CA THR A 55 -13.02 6.66 2.62
C THR A 55 -12.28 7.24 3.80
N CYS A 56 -11.08 7.77 3.55
CA CYS A 56 -10.17 8.29 4.58
C CYS A 56 -10.40 9.77 4.90
N ALA A 57 -11.03 10.53 3.98
CA ALA A 57 -11.23 11.97 4.10
C ALA A 57 -9.95 12.76 4.45
N GLY A 58 -8.81 12.34 3.85
CA GLY A 58 -7.49 12.90 4.09
C GLY A 58 -6.84 12.50 5.42
N LYS A 59 -7.41 11.55 6.17
CA LYS A 59 -6.80 11.05 7.42
C LYS A 59 -5.84 9.90 7.13
N SER A 60 -4.69 9.91 7.83
CA SER A 60 -3.67 8.87 7.71
C SER A 60 -3.81 7.83 8.81
N PHE A 61 -3.48 6.59 8.50
CA PHE A 61 -3.26 5.54 9.50
C PHE A 61 -1.82 5.63 10.03
N ASN A 62 -1.66 5.64 11.35
CA ASN A 62 -0.36 5.87 11.98
C ASN A 62 0.44 4.58 12.23
N ASN A 63 0.02 3.44 11.70
CA ASN A 63 0.68 2.15 11.82
C ASN A 63 0.42 1.29 10.57
N ASP A 64 0.80 0.00 10.65
CA ASP A 64 0.50 -0.96 9.60
C ASP A 64 -1.00 -1.09 9.37
N VAL A 65 -1.38 -1.21 8.11
CA VAL A 65 -2.73 -1.56 7.69
C VAL A 65 -2.69 -2.91 6.98
N VAL A 66 -3.49 -3.85 7.45
CA VAL A 66 -3.49 -5.23 6.97
C VAL A 66 -4.84 -5.55 6.35
N PHE A 67 -4.83 -5.99 5.10
CA PHE A 67 -5.98 -6.57 4.43
C PHE A 67 -5.85 -8.09 4.47
N GLN A 68 -6.73 -8.73 5.23
CA GLN A 68 -6.79 -10.17 5.37
C GLN A 68 -8.26 -10.61 5.44
N GLY A 69 -8.65 -11.53 4.64
CA GLY A 69 -10.03 -11.96 4.50
C GLY A 69 -10.31 -12.23 3.03
N SER A 70 -11.32 -13.01 2.73
CA SER A 70 -11.69 -13.35 1.35
C SER A 70 -12.54 -12.28 0.66
N GLY A 71 -12.92 -11.23 1.38
CA GLY A 71 -13.74 -10.13 0.87
C GLY A 71 -12.97 -9.15 0.00
N GLY A 72 -13.61 -8.04 -0.33
CA GLY A 72 -13.03 -7.03 -1.21
C GLY A 72 -13.27 -5.61 -0.74
N TRP A 73 -12.25 -4.76 -0.96
CA TRP A 73 -12.27 -3.33 -0.64
C TRP A 73 -11.86 -2.50 -1.84
N SER A 74 -12.51 -1.36 -1.97
CA SER A 74 -12.15 -0.32 -2.91
C SER A 74 -11.90 1.01 -2.19
N LEU A 75 -11.00 1.83 -2.71
CA LEU A 75 -10.73 3.16 -2.18
C LEU A 75 -11.77 4.15 -2.71
N GLY A 76 -12.35 4.94 -1.82
CA GLY A 76 -13.21 6.07 -2.15
C GLY A 76 -12.43 7.37 -2.36
N ASP A 77 -11.28 7.48 -1.72
CA ASP A 77 -10.33 8.60 -1.82
C ASP A 77 -8.89 8.12 -1.64
N ASP A 78 -7.91 9.05 -1.68
CA ASP A 78 -6.51 8.73 -1.49
C ASP A 78 -6.24 8.12 -0.11
N PHE A 79 -5.34 7.14 -0.07
CA PHE A 79 -5.05 6.34 1.12
C PHE A 79 -3.63 6.59 1.62
N THR A 80 -3.49 6.86 2.91
CA THR A 80 -2.18 7.06 3.52
C THR A 80 -2.03 6.22 4.79
N CYS A 81 -0.93 5.47 4.88
CA CYS A 81 -0.47 4.90 6.14
C CYS A 81 1.01 5.18 6.34
N THR A 82 1.42 5.46 7.58
CA THR A 82 2.80 5.85 7.87
C THR A 82 3.76 4.67 7.93
N ARG A 83 3.25 3.44 7.93
CA ARG A 83 4.02 2.20 7.93
C ARG A 83 3.63 1.30 6.77
N GLY A 84 3.59 0.00 7.00
CA GLY A 84 3.31 -1.00 5.96
C GLY A 84 1.85 -1.08 5.57
N LEU A 85 1.61 -1.19 4.28
CA LEU A 85 0.36 -1.68 3.72
C LEU A 85 0.56 -3.16 3.37
N ILE A 86 -0.11 -4.03 4.11
CA ILE A 86 0.08 -5.48 4.04
C ILE A 86 -1.16 -6.12 3.42
N PHE A 87 -1.04 -6.69 2.23
CA PHE A 87 -2.14 -7.33 1.52
C PHE A 87 -1.96 -8.84 1.50
N GLN A 88 -2.71 -9.54 2.32
CA GLN A 88 -2.58 -10.99 2.53
C GLN A 88 -3.57 -11.81 1.72
N SER A 89 -4.80 -11.35 1.53
CA SER A 89 -5.85 -12.10 0.82
C SER A 89 -7.02 -11.22 0.38
N GLY A 90 -7.86 -11.75 -0.50
CA GLY A 90 -9.07 -11.11 -0.98
C GLY A 90 -8.84 -10.17 -2.16
N SER A 91 -9.63 -9.12 -2.26
CA SER A 91 -9.57 -8.12 -3.34
C SER A 91 -9.27 -6.73 -2.78
N PHE A 92 -8.31 -6.04 -3.39
CA PHE A 92 -8.02 -4.64 -3.08
C PHE A 92 -7.90 -3.84 -4.38
N GLN A 93 -8.71 -2.80 -4.50
CA GLN A 93 -8.84 -1.98 -5.70
C GLN A 93 -8.65 -0.51 -5.34
N THR A 94 -7.70 0.14 -5.98
CA THR A 94 -7.43 1.56 -5.74
C THR A 94 -8.44 2.49 -6.40
N MET A 95 -9.13 2.04 -7.43
CA MET A 95 -10.10 2.84 -8.21
C MET A 95 -9.49 4.15 -8.74
N GLY A 96 -8.21 4.13 -9.15
CA GLY A 96 -7.49 5.30 -9.60
C GLY A 96 -7.07 6.28 -8.48
N LYS A 97 -7.24 5.90 -7.21
CA LYS A 97 -6.80 6.70 -6.06
C LYS A 97 -5.34 6.40 -5.73
N ASN A 98 -4.65 7.39 -5.17
CA ASN A 98 -3.25 7.25 -4.80
C ASN A 98 -3.08 6.59 -3.43
N ILE A 99 -1.99 5.87 -3.27
CA ILE A 99 -1.56 5.30 -2.00
C ILE A 99 -0.23 5.94 -1.59
N SER A 100 -0.09 6.27 -0.31
CA SER A 100 1.19 6.63 0.30
C SER A 100 1.44 5.75 1.51
N CYS A 101 2.54 4.99 1.49
CA CYS A 101 2.94 4.10 2.58
C CYS A 101 4.46 3.94 2.63
N SER A 102 4.96 3.42 3.75
CA SER A 102 6.40 3.12 3.87
C SER A 102 6.79 1.94 2.99
N ASN A 103 5.99 0.90 2.99
CA ASN A 103 6.18 -0.28 2.17
C ASN A 103 4.84 -0.97 1.84
N PHE A 104 4.81 -1.64 0.71
CA PHE A 104 3.73 -2.53 0.29
C PHE A 104 4.22 -3.98 0.31
N ILE A 105 3.55 -4.81 1.08
CA ILE A 105 3.91 -6.22 1.27
C ILE A 105 2.74 -7.12 0.89
N SER A 106 2.96 -8.03 -0.05
CA SER A 106 1.97 -9.03 -0.46
C SER A 106 2.63 -10.37 -0.72
N THR A 107 3.11 -11.00 0.34
CA THR A 107 3.94 -12.23 0.30
C THR A 107 3.16 -13.51 0.58
N SER A 108 1.87 -13.39 0.90
CA SER A 108 0.98 -14.53 1.14
C SER A 108 0.80 -15.41 -0.11
N GLY A 109 0.72 -16.71 0.06
CA GLY A 109 0.32 -17.66 -0.99
C GLY A 109 -1.20 -17.79 -1.18
N LEU A 110 -2.01 -16.99 -0.51
CA LEU A 110 -3.47 -17.00 -0.64
C LEU A 110 -3.94 -16.28 -1.92
N ASN A 111 -5.18 -16.54 -2.33
CA ASN A 111 -5.78 -15.86 -3.47
C ASN A 111 -5.90 -14.35 -3.21
N ARG A 112 -5.36 -13.55 -4.13
CA ARG A 112 -5.32 -12.10 -4.07
C ARG A 112 -5.67 -11.50 -5.44
N TYR A 113 -6.51 -10.49 -5.41
CA TYR A 113 -6.79 -9.64 -6.56
C TYR A 113 -6.39 -8.21 -6.21
N LEU A 114 -5.35 -7.71 -6.85
CA LEU A 114 -4.82 -6.36 -6.66
C LEU A 114 -5.02 -5.54 -7.93
N ASP A 115 -5.81 -4.48 -7.82
CA ASP A 115 -6.03 -3.54 -8.92
C ASP A 115 -5.52 -2.16 -8.52
N ILE A 116 -4.40 -1.78 -9.13
CA ILE A 116 -3.74 -0.48 -8.96
C ILE A 116 -3.76 0.34 -10.25
N GLU A 117 -4.64 0.01 -11.19
CA GLU A 117 -4.75 0.73 -12.45
C GLU A 117 -5.00 2.23 -12.23
N ASN A 118 -4.36 3.06 -13.05
CA ASN A 118 -4.45 4.52 -13.03
C ASN A 118 -4.06 5.18 -11.70
N SER A 119 -3.29 4.50 -10.85
CA SER A 119 -2.94 4.95 -9.50
C SER A 119 -1.45 5.21 -9.37
N THR A 120 -1.10 6.10 -8.44
CA THR A 120 0.28 6.28 -8.01
C THR A 120 0.46 5.72 -6.60
N ILE A 121 1.41 4.81 -6.46
CA ILE A 121 1.81 4.23 -5.18
C ILE A 121 3.12 4.89 -4.76
N ASN A 122 3.04 5.80 -3.80
CA ASN A 122 4.20 6.48 -3.22
C ASN A 122 4.75 5.64 -2.07
N LEU A 123 5.94 5.10 -2.26
CA LEU A 123 6.67 4.34 -1.27
C LEU A 123 7.65 5.28 -0.57
N VAL A 124 7.23 5.81 0.58
CA VAL A 124 7.96 6.85 1.32
C VAL A 124 8.61 6.23 2.55
N TYR A 125 9.90 5.98 2.46
CA TYR A 125 10.65 5.42 3.58
C TYR A 125 10.77 6.45 4.72
N LEU A 126 10.17 6.13 5.86
CA LEU A 126 10.12 7.03 7.03
C LEU A 126 10.97 6.55 8.22
N TYR A 127 11.69 5.42 8.12
CA TYR A 127 12.38 4.85 9.28
C TYR A 127 13.83 4.43 9.00
N ASN A 128 14.72 4.83 9.91
CA ASN A 128 16.17 4.54 9.91
C ASN A 128 16.54 3.07 10.19
N ASN A 129 15.63 2.13 10.18
CA ASN A 129 15.90 0.73 10.50
C ASN A 129 15.53 -0.22 9.35
N VAL A 130 16.55 -0.52 8.57
CA VAL A 130 17.03 -1.86 8.22
C VAL A 130 16.07 -2.80 7.46
N TYR A 131 16.42 -3.08 6.18
CA TYR A 131 16.12 -4.32 5.44
C TYR A 131 14.68 -4.60 4.99
N TYR A 132 13.78 -3.67 4.93
CA TYR A 132 12.49 -3.91 4.30
C TYR A 132 12.46 -3.41 2.87
N CYS A 133 12.23 -4.30 1.93
CA CYS A 133 11.96 -3.92 0.56
C CYS A 133 10.65 -3.12 0.51
N PRO A 134 10.64 -1.91 -0.07
CA PRO A 134 9.43 -1.08 -0.12
C PRO A 134 8.29 -1.70 -0.92
N TRP A 135 8.60 -2.48 -1.94
CA TRP A 135 7.63 -3.27 -2.69
C TRP A 135 8.05 -4.72 -2.67
N GLU A 136 7.33 -5.55 -1.92
CA GLU A 136 7.63 -6.97 -1.80
C GLU A 136 6.38 -7.81 -2.10
N VAL A 137 6.41 -8.55 -3.20
CA VAL A 137 5.25 -9.28 -3.72
C VAL A 137 5.62 -10.69 -4.12
N ASN A 138 4.79 -11.66 -3.72
CA ASN A 138 4.76 -13.01 -4.27
C ASN A 138 3.71 -13.07 -5.38
N GLY A 139 4.09 -13.51 -6.58
CA GLY A 139 3.20 -13.62 -7.73
C GLY A 139 2.21 -14.78 -7.68
N ASP A 140 2.47 -15.81 -6.86
CA ASP A 140 1.60 -16.96 -6.76
C ASP A 140 0.19 -16.59 -6.28
N ASN A 141 -0.83 -17.11 -6.96
CA ASN A 141 -2.23 -16.83 -6.65
C ASN A 141 -2.57 -15.32 -6.56
N LEU A 142 -1.79 -14.48 -7.26
CA LEU A 142 -2.04 -13.05 -7.40
C LEU A 142 -2.56 -12.72 -8.80
N THR A 143 -3.74 -12.16 -8.90
CA THR A 143 -4.17 -11.43 -10.09
C THR A 143 -3.83 -9.96 -9.90
N LEU A 144 -2.93 -9.44 -10.75
CA LEU A 144 -2.50 -8.04 -10.71
C LEU A 144 -3.04 -7.29 -11.93
N LYS A 145 -3.64 -6.14 -11.71
CA LYS A 145 -3.91 -5.11 -12.71
C LYS A 145 -3.14 -3.86 -12.38
N SER A 146 -2.29 -3.40 -13.30
CA SER A 146 -1.33 -2.33 -13.04
C SER A 146 -1.22 -1.32 -14.19
N GLN A 147 -2.10 -1.38 -15.19
CA GLN A 147 -2.03 -0.47 -16.35
C GLN A 147 -2.10 0.99 -15.91
N LYS A 148 -1.22 1.83 -16.49
CA LYS A 148 -1.09 3.25 -16.15
C LYS A 148 -0.82 3.54 -14.66
N SER A 149 -0.34 2.54 -13.90
CA SER A 149 0.10 2.75 -12.53
C SER A 149 1.53 3.25 -12.46
N ASN A 150 1.87 3.96 -11.38
CA ASN A 150 3.21 4.38 -11.08
C ASN A 150 3.62 3.91 -9.69
N LEU A 151 4.77 3.24 -9.57
CA LEU A 151 5.43 2.99 -8.29
C LEU A 151 6.53 4.04 -8.13
N ILE A 152 6.42 4.89 -7.13
CA ILE A 152 7.38 5.97 -6.87
C ILE A 152 8.11 5.68 -5.57
N TYR A 153 9.43 5.56 -5.66
CA TYR A 153 10.32 5.33 -4.53
C TYR A 153 10.98 6.64 -4.12
N ALA A 154 10.78 7.04 -2.87
CA ALA A 154 11.42 8.20 -2.28
C ALA A 154 12.36 7.76 -1.17
N ASN A 155 13.65 8.16 -1.26
CA ASN A 155 14.67 8.00 -0.20
C ASN A 155 14.97 6.55 0.22
N HIS A 156 15.15 5.62 -0.72
CA HIS A 156 15.50 4.23 -0.42
C HIS A 156 16.96 3.92 -0.73
N ASN A 157 17.63 3.20 0.20
CA ASN A 157 19.06 2.93 0.16
C ASN A 157 19.46 1.50 -0.19
N TYR A 158 18.47 0.58 -0.40
CA TYR A 158 18.70 -0.85 -0.59
C TYR A 158 17.76 -1.44 -1.65
N GLU A 159 17.50 -2.75 -1.60
CA GLU A 159 16.56 -3.40 -2.49
C GLU A 159 15.20 -2.72 -2.41
N THR A 160 14.73 -2.19 -3.53
CA THR A 160 13.55 -1.33 -3.58
C THR A 160 12.33 -2.04 -4.13
N PHE A 161 12.55 -3.02 -5.00
CA PHE A 161 11.52 -3.85 -5.60
C PHE A 161 11.92 -5.31 -5.53
N ARG A 162 11.07 -6.14 -4.95
CA ARG A 162 11.22 -7.58 -4.91
C ARG A 162 9.92 -8.24 -5.35
N HIS A 163 10.03 -9.03 -6.40
CA HIS A 163 8.96 -9.90 -6.86
C HIS A 163 9.51 -11.31 -7.02
N TYR A 164 8.82 -12.29 -6.51
CA TYR A 164 9.22 -13.68 -6.62
C TYR A 164 8.06 -14.56 -7.05
N ASN A 165 8.41 -15.74 -7.57
CA ASN A 165 7.53 -16.75 -8.13
C ASN A 165 6.90 -16.30 -9.45
N GLU A 166 5.58 -16.40 -9.61
CA GLU A 166 4.91 -16.11 -10.87
C GLU A 166 5.08 -14.64 -11.30
N ALA A 167 5.73 -14.44 -12.45
CA ALA A 167 6.00 -13.12 -13.00
C ALA A 167 4.72 -12.33 -13.31
N LYS A 168 4.77 -11.02 -13.13
CA LYS A 168 3.66 -10.10 -13.40
C LYS A 168 4.10 -8.93 -14.27
N GLU A 169 3.13 -8.28 -14.90
CA GLU A 169 3.35 -7.05 -15.64
C GLU A 169 3.13 -5.85 -14.74
N TYR A 170 4.13 -4.97 -14.68
CA TYR A 170 4.07 -3.68 -14.00
C TYR A 170 4.14 -2.55 -15.03
N ASN A 171 3.53 -1.39 -14.72
CA ASN A 171 3.58 -0.30 -15.66
C ASN A 171 4.86 0.53 -15.48
N ASN A 172 4.90 1.48 -14.56
CA ASN A 172 6.05 2.37 -14.42
C ASN A 172 6.66 2.29 -13.02
N ILE A 173 7.99 2.39 -12.96
CA ILE A 173 8.76 2.53 -11.73
C ILE A 173 9.62 3.79 -11.81
N PHE A 174 9.50 4.66 -10.82
CA PHE A 174 10.27 5.90 -10.70
C PHE A 174 11.05 5.94 -9.39
N TYR A 175 12.32 6.20 -9.49
CA TYR A 175 13.21 6.44 -8.36
C TYR A 175 13.45 7.93 -8.22
N ASN A 176 12.81 8.57 -7.24
CA ASN A 176 12.87 10.00 -6.98
C ASN A 176 13.61 10.27 -5.66
N GLY A 177 14.83 9.80 -5.48
CA GLY A 177 15.48 9.95 -4.18
C GLY A 177 17.00 10.05 -4.24
N SER A 178 17.57 10.40 -3.13
CA SER A 178 18.96 10.63 -2.81
C SER A 178 19.95 9.52 -3.29
N PRO A 179 21.27 9.77 -3.34
CA PRO A 179 22.30 9.09 -4.14
C PRO A 179 22.68 7.66 -3.71
N TYR A 180 21.73 6.82 -3.41
CA TYR A 180 22.00 5.46 -2.94
C TYR A 180 21.62 4.39 -3.97
N SER A 181 22.33 3.27 -3.89
CA SER A 181 22.10 2.14 -4.79
C SER A 181 20.74 1.47 -4.53
N GLY A 182 19.89 1.43 -5.53
CA GLY A 182 18.67 0.63 -5.51
C GLY A 182 18.87 -0.70 -6.26
N SER A 183 18.14 -1.74 -5.91
CA SER A 183 18.06 -2.96 -6.69
C SER A 183 16.63 -3.36 -6.99
N ILE A 184 16.41 -3.83 -8.21
CA ILE A 184 15.17 -4.44 -8.65
C ILE A 184 15.43 -5.93 -8.81
N ASN A 185 14.78 -6.74 -7.97
CA ASN A 185 14.72 -8.17 -8.15
C ASN A 185 13.34 -8.50 -8.74
N GLY A 186 13.29 -8.60 -10.06
CA GLY A 186 12.05 -8.63 -10.84
C GLY A 186 11.39 -10.00 -10.93
N GLY A 187 12.13 -11.09 -10.66
CA GLY A 187 11.58 -12.46 -10.77
C GLY A 187 10.90 -12.75 -12.12
N GLY A 188 11.45 -12.22 -13.23
CA GLY A 188 10.88 -12.34 -14.57
C GLY A 188 9.77 -11.35 -14.92
N CYS A 189 9.45 -10.41 -14.05
CA CYS A 189 8.43 -9.38 -14.31
C CYS A 189 8.81 -8.45 -15.47
N SER A 190 7.82 -7.95 -16.19
CA SER A 190 7.96 -6.92 -17.20
C SER A 190 7.57 -5.54 -16.69
N PHE A 191 8.22 -4.51 -17.24
CA PHE A 191 8.00 -3.11 -16.87
C PHE A 191 7.89 -2.28 -18.15
N ASN A 192 6.96 -1.33 -18.17
CA ASN A 192 6.86 -0.37 -19.28
C ASN A 192 7.98 0.68 -19.21
N ILE A 193 8.17 1.29 -18.05
CA ILE A 193 9.25 2.27 -17.80
C ILE A 193 9.90 1.98 -16.45
N ILE A 194 11.23 2.00 -16.42
CA ILE A 194 12.03 2.16 -15.21
C ILE A 194 12.85 3.43 -15.35
N GLN A 195 12.59 4.41 -14.50
CA GLN A 195 13.29 5.71 -14.55
C GLN A 195 13.95 6.01 -13.21
N VAL A 196 15.21 6.41 -13.29
CA VAL A 196 15.98 6.92 -12.15
C VAL A 196 16.09 8.43 -12.28
N GLY A 197 15.80 9.18 -11.23
CA GLY A 197 15.88 10.63 -11.23
C GLY A 197 17.30 11.14 -11.51
N VAL A 198 17.40 12.31 -12.16
CA VAL A 198 18.65 12.88 -12.68
C VAL A 198 19.69 13.26 -11.61
N ASP A 199 19.31 13.38 -10.34
CA ASP A 199 20.19 13.78 -9.25
C ASP A 199 20.75 12.61 -8.43
N THR A 200 20.55 11.38 -8.89
CA THR A 200 20.98 10.18 -8.17
C THR A 200 22.37 9.76 -8.61
N VAL A 201 23.36 10.02 -7.75
CA VAL A 201 24.69 9.36 -7.83
C VAL A 201 24.52 7.97 -7.21
N GLY A 202 24.08 7.01 -7.99
CA GLY A 202 23.89 5.65 -7.51
C GLY A 202 23.78 4.66 -8.69
N SER A 203 23.96 3.38 -8.40
CA SER A 203 23.76 2.30 -9.37
C SER A 203 22.41 1.64 -9.15
N LEU A 204 21.65 1.45 -10.23
CA LEU A 204 20.50 0.57 -10.22
C LEU A 204 20.93 -0.78 -10.78
N SER A 205 20.81 -1.85 -9.99
CA SER A 205 20.98 -3.21 -10.48
C SER A 205 19.60 -3.82 -10.76
N TYR A 206 19.44 -4.38 -11.96
CA TYR A 206 18.26 -5.12 -12.36
C TYR A 206 18.62 -6.60 -12.48
N ASN A 207 17.90 -7.44 -11.77
CA ASN A 207 17.97 -8.88 -11.88
C ASN A 207 16.60 -9.36 -12.40
N PRO A 208 16.52 -9.79 -13.68
CA PRO A 208 15.27 -10.23 -14.30
C PRO A 208 14.71 -11.51 -13.67
#